data_42e8d379bd2039edba2fc35d479395d2
#
_entry.id   42e8d379bd2039edba2fc35d479395d2
#
_cell.length_a   1.000
_cell.length_b   1.000
_cell.length_c   1.000
_cell.angle_alpha   90.00
_cell.angle_beta   90.00
_cell.angle_gamma   90.00
#
_symmetry.space_group_name_H-M   'P 1'
#
loop_
_entity.id
_entity.type
_entity.pdbx_description
1 polymer ?
#
loop_
_entity_poly.entity_id
_entity_poly.type
_entity_poly.pdbx_seq_one_letter_code
_entity_poly.pdbx_strand_id
1 'polypeptide(L)'
;HSLDRRQRQMCIRDRDLSLPMGESHLPNFPIPESANTYDPDEYLRSLTIAGATSHYGEISPEIQKRIDHELNVIKNMGFAGYFLITADFVKYAKESKIPVGPGRGSAAGSIVSYALGITSIDPLKHNLLFERFLNPDRISMPDIDIDFCIERRGEVIDYIKDQYGDSSVTQIITFGKMKAKQVVRDVGRVMGYSFSDVDKIAKAIPNAVSYTHLTLPTIE
;
A
#
# COMPACT_ATOMS: atom_id res chain seq x y z
N HIS A 1 -28.82 -19.75 -14.17
CA HIS A 1 -28.31 -19.32 -12.84
C HIS A 1 -28.03 -20.48 -11.86
N SER A 2 -28.70 -21.65 -12.01
CA SER A 2 -28.46 -22.81 -11.14
C SER A 2 -27.23 -23.62 -11.55
N LEU A 3 -26.90 -23.67 -12.84
CA LEU A 3 -25.74 -24.38 -13.38
C LEU A 3 -24.41 -23.72 -12.97
N ASP A 4 -24.36 -22.40 -12.96
CA ASP A 4 -23.15 -21.63 -12.59
C ASP A 4 -22.80 -21.79 -11.10
N ARG A 5 -23.80 -21.88 -10.22
CA ARG A 5 -23.58 -22.20 -8.80
C ARG A 5 -23.10 -23.64 -8.59
N ARG A 6 -23.63 -24.61 -9.36
CA ARG A 6 -23.22 -26.02 -9.27
C ARG A 6 -21.80 -26.23 -9.81
N GLN A 7 -21.44 -25.55 -10.90
CA GLN A 7 -20.06 -25.60 -11.42
C GLN A 7 -19.05 -24.96 -10.47
N ARG A 8 -19.37 -23.80 -9.87
CA ARG A 8 -18.51 -23.20 -8.84
C ARG A 8 -18.37 -24.07 -7.60
N GLN A 9 -19.45 -24.71 -7.14
CA GLN A 9 -19.39 -25.63 -6.00
C GLN A 9 -18.65 -26.94 -6.33
N MET A 10 -18.73 -27.46 -7.56
CA MET A 10 -17.94 -28.60 -7.99
C MET A 10 -16.44 -28.26 -8.02
N CYS A 11 -16.05 -27.14 -8.63
CA CYS A 11 -14.64 -26.73 -8.70
C CYS A 11 -14.01 -26.48 -7.31
N ILE A 12 -14.80 -26.08 -6.32
CA ILE A 12 -14.32 -25.88 -4.94
C ILE A 12 -14.23 -27.20 -4.19
N ARG A 13 -15.13 -28.17 -4.48
CA ARG A 13 -15.13 -29.48 -3.80
C ARG A 13 -14.11 -30.48 -4.32
N ASP A 14 -13.72 -30.38 -5.59
CA ASP A 14 -12.80 -31.31 -6.21
C ASP A 14 -11.31 -30.94 -6.04
N ARG A 15 -11.03 -29.82 -5.37
CA ARG A 15 -9.66 -29.40 -5.04
C ARG A 15 -9.52 -29.34 -3.53
N ASP A 16 -8.64 -30.16 -3.01
CA ASP A 16 -8.20 -30.12 -1.61
C ASP A 16 -7.22 -28.95 -1.44
N LEU A 17 -7.74 -27.74 -1.72
CA LEU A 17 -7.00 -26.50 -1.66
C LEU A 17 -7.43 -25.73 -0.42
N SER A 18 -6.59 -25.71 0.61
CA SER A 18 -6.73 -24.77 1.72
C SER A 18 -5.94 -23.50 1.40
N LEU A 19 -6.64 -22.37 1.36
CA LEU A 19 -5.97 -21.07 1.26
C LEU A 19 -5.51 -20.68 2.65
N PRO A 20 -4.21 -20.37 2.86
CA PRO A 20 -3.71 -19.85 4.12
C PRO A 20 -4.28 -18.44 4.32
N MET A 21 -5.38 -18.35 5.07
CA MET A 21 -6.03 -17.07 5.36
C MET A 21 -5.41 -16.48 6.62
N GLY A 22 -4.93 -15.24 6.51
CA GLY A 22 -4.40 -14.49 7.67
C GLY A 22 -2.92 -14.73 7.99
N GLU A 23 -2.21 -15.50 7.18
CA GLU A 23 -0.76 -15.62 7.29
C GLU A 23 -0.07 -14.52 6.46
N SER A 24 0.87 -13.82 7.08
CA SER A 24 1.70 -12.82 6.39
C SER A 24 3.04 -13.46 6.01
N HIS A 25 3.31 -13.53 4.72
CA HIS A 25 4.56 -14.07 4.18
C HIS A 25 5.44 -12.92 3.66
N LEU A 26 6.10 -12.23 4.59
CA LEU A 26 7.07 -11.20 4.22
C LEU A 26 8.45 -11.84 3.96
N PRO A 27 9.19 -11.38 2.95
CA PRO A 27 10.57 -11.78 2.77
C PRO A 27 11.44 -11.29 3.95
N ASN A 28 12.53 -12.00 4.22
CA ASN A 28 13.47 -11.58 5.24
C ASN A 28 14.27 -10.37 4.75
N PHE A 29 14.33 -9.33 5.57
CA PHE A 29 15.20 -8.19 5.29
C PHE A 29 16.66 -8.59 5.54
N PRO A 30 17.59 -8.37 4.58
CA PRO A 30 19.01 -8.66 4.76
C PRO A 30 19.64 -7.58 5.64
N ILE A 31 19.81 -7.87 6.93
CA ILE A 31 20.49 -6.96 7.86
C ILE A 31 21.97 -6.95 7.55
N PRO A 32 22.60 -5.78 7.33
CA PRO A 32 24.03 -5.68 7.06
C PRO A 32 24.89 -6.19 8.24
N GLU A 33 25.99 -6.87 7.95
CA GLU A 33 26.92 -7.35 8.98
C GLU A 33 27.46 -6.23 9.89
N SER A 34 27.51 -5.02 9.38
CA SER A 34 27.93 -3.81 10.13
C SER A 34 26.91 -3.36 11.20
N ALA A 35 25.73 -3.94 11.24
CA ALA A 35 24.67 -3.51 12.15
C ALA A 35 24.85 -4.00 13.59
N ASN A 36 25.82 -4.88 13.87
CA ASN A 36 26.06 -5.50 15.18
C ASN A 36 24.84 -6.22 15.80
N THR A 37 23.81 -6.50 15.01
CA THR A 37 22.63 -7.25 15.40
C THR A 37 22.07 -8.02 14.21
N TYR A 38 21.43 -9.15 14.48
CA TYR A 38 20.67 -9.92 13.49
C TYR A 38 19.16 -9.87 13.76
N ASP A 39 18.74 -9.15 14.81
CA ASP A 39 17.33 -8.97 15.16
C ASP A 39 16.75 -7.78 14.38
N PRO A 40 15.73 -7.99 13.54
CA PRO A 40 15.06 -6.91 12.81
C PRO A 40 14.47 -5.82 13.73
N ASP A 41 13.98 -6.18 14.92
CA ASP A 41 13.42 -5.21 15.87
C ASP A 41 14.50 -4.27 16.43
N GLU A 42 15.65 -4.83 16.79
CA GLU A 42 16.78 -4.03 17.28
C GLU A 42 17.37 -3.15 16.17
N TYR A 43 17.45 -3.71 14.97
CA TYR A 43 17.95 -2.95 13.81
C TYR A 43 17.00 -1.80 13.47
N LEU A 44 15.69 -2.06 13.42
CA LEU A 44 14.67 -1.03 13.22
C LEU A 44 14.77 0.08 14.26
N ARG A 45 14.94 -0.30 15.55
CA ARG A 45 15.12 0.65 16.64
C ARG A 45 16.34 1.54 16.42
N SER A 46 17.48 0.96 16.08
CA SER A 46 18.71 1.71 15.83
C SER A 46 18.56 2.73 14.71
N LEU A 47 17.96 2.32 13.58
CA LEU A 47 17.69 3.20 12.45
C LEU A 47 16.70 4.31 12.80
N THR A 48 15.65 3.97 13.57
CA THR A 48 14.65 4.95 14.01
C THR A 48 15.26 6.02 14.89
N ILE A 49 16.10 5.64 15.86
CA ILE A 49 16.76 6.61 16.74
C ILE A 49 17.73 7.49 15.94
N ALA A 50 18.52 6.90 15.04
CA ALA A 50 19.43 7.65 14.18
C ALA A 50 18.69 8.66 13.30
N GLY A 51 17.60 8.23 12.66
CA GLY A 51 16.75 9.09 11.84
C GLY A 51 16.04 10.18 12.65
N ALA A 52 15.49 9.85 13.81
CA ALA A 52 14.86 10.82 14.69
C ALA A 52 15.88 11.87 15.18
N THR A 53 17.09 11.45 15.53
CA THR A 53 18.18 12.39 15.89
C THR A 53 18.52 13.32 14.72
N SER A 54 18.54 12.80 13.50
CA SER A 54 18.78 13.63 12.30
C SER A 54 17.68 14.67 12.06
N HIS A 55 16.42 14.34 12.34
CA HIS A 55 15.28 15.24 12.12
C HIS A 55 15.04 16.25 13.26
N TYR A 56 15.20 15.81 14.50
CA TYR A 56 14.85 16.62 15.69
C TYR A 56 16.09 17.18 16.40
N GLY A 57 17.30 16.73 16.07
CA GLY A 57 18.52 17.04 16.78
C GLY A 57 18.56 16.30 18.13
N GLU A 58 18.06 16.94 19.18
CA GLU A 58 17.92 16.35 20.51
C GLU A 58 16.57 15.65 20.66
N ILE A 59 16.58 14.39 21.10
CA ILE A 59 15.36 13.61 21.33
C ILE A 59 14.81 13.95 22.72
N SER A 60 13.72 14.69 22.78
CA SER A 60 13.03 14.97 24.04
C SER A 60 12.42 13.71 24.66
N PRO A 61 12.14 13.69 25.97
CA PRO A 61 11.45 12.56 26.61
C PRO A 61 10.10 12.21 25.99
N GLU A 62 9.40 13.20 25.44
CA GLU A 62 8.11 13.00 24.75
C GLU A 62 8.30 12.28 23.41
N ILE A 63 9.30 12.69 22.62
CA ILE A 63 9.67 12.02 21.37
C ILE A 63 10.10 10.59 21.65
N GLN A 64 10.96 10.39 22.65
CA GLN A 64 11.43 9.07 23.05
C GLN A 64 10.27 8.14 23.44
N LYS A 65 9.34 8.64 24.25
CA LYS A 65 8.16 7.88 24.66
C LYS A 65 7.30 7.47 23.47
N ARG A 66 7.14 8.36 22.49
CA ARG A 66 6.37 8.08 21.27
C ARG A 66 7.08 7.01 20.41
N ILE A 67 8.39 7.12 20.23
CA ILE A 67 9.22 6.12 19.51
C ILE A 67 9.11 4.75 20.19
N ASP A 68 9.30 4.69 21.50
CA ASP A 68 9.24 3.45 22.25
C ASP A 68 7.86 2.79 22.17
N HIS A 69 6.79 3.58 22.22
CA HIS A 69 5.43 3.11 22.05
C HIS A 69 5.22 2.48 20.66
N GLU A 70 5.56 3.21 19.59
CA GLU A 70 5.38 2.72 18.22
C GLU A 70 6.23 1.48 17.93
N LEU A 71 7.49 1.48 18.31
CA LEU A 71 8.36 0.33 18.12
C LEU A 71 7.86 -0.91 18.86
N ASN A 72 7.31 -0.73 20.08
CA ASN A 72 6.74 -1.85 20.82
C ASN A 72 5.50 -2.42 20.13
N VAL A 73 4.62 -1.58 19.58
CA VAL A 73 3.46 -2.04 18.79
C VAL A 73 3.92 -2.77 17.54
N ILE A 74 4.87 -2.21 16.78
CA ILE A 74 5.41 -2.82 15.56
C ILE A 74 6.03 -4.18 15.85
N LYS A 75 6.81 -4.29 16.92
CA LYS A 75 7.41 -5.55 17.39
C LYS A 75 6.36 -6.58 17.76
N ASN A 76 5.39 -6.23 18.59
CA ASN A 76 4.32 -7.15 19.01
C ASN A 76 3.48 -7.66 17.87
N MET A 77 3.33 -6.89 16.80
CA MET A 77 2.63 -7.27 15.59
C MET A 77 3.52 -7.97 14.55
N GLY A 78 4.84 -8.05 14.77
CA GLY A 78 5.79 -8.72 13.86
C GLY A 78 6.06 -7.97 12.55
N PHE A 79 5.91 -6.66 12.51
CA PHE A 79 6.04 -5.87 11.27
C PHE A 79 7.38 -5.15 11.09
N ALA A 80 8.38 -5.42 11.93
CA ALA A 80 9.71 -4.77 11.79
C ALA A 80 10.31 -4.97 10.39
N GLY A 81 10.26 -6.18 9.85
CA GLY A 81 10.73 -6.47 8.49
C GLY A 81 10.01 -5.66 7.42
N TYR A 82 8.70 -5.45 7.56
CA TYR A 82 7.91 -4.65 6.63
C TYR A 82 8.37 -3.18 6.58
N PHE A 83 8.63 -2.57 7.75
CA PHE A 83 9.18 -1.21 7.83
C PHE A 83 10.57 -1.12 7.23
N LEU A 84 11.44 -2.10 7.50
CA LEU A 84 12.80 -2.14 6.98
C LEU A 84 12.82 -2.25 5.45
N ILE A 85 12.03 -3.16 4.87
CA ILE A 85 11.88 -3.32 3.43
C ILE A 85 11.35 -2.04 2.79
N THR A 86 10.35 -1.41 3.42
CA THR A 86 9.76 -0.17 2.91
C THR A 86 10.75 0.98 2.94
N ALA A 87 11.51 1.11 4.03
CA ALA A 87 12.55 2.14 4.15
C ALA A 87 13.67 1.94 3.13
N ASP A 88 14.04 0.69 2.84
CA ASP A 88 15.10 0.33 1.91
C ASP A 88 14.80 0.81 0.49
N PHE A 89 13.67 0.44 -0.08
CA PHE A 89 13.37 0.86 -1.45
C PHE A 89 13.02 2.35 -1.58
N VAL A 90 12.49 2.98 -0.52
CA VAL A 90 12.32 4.44 -0.50
C VAL A 90 13.67 5.14 -0.48
N LYS A 91 14.61 4.63 0.31
CA LYS A 91 15.99 5.13 0.35
C LYS A 91 16.66 4.98 -1.01
N TYR A 92 16.59 3.79 -1.63
CA TYR A 92 17.09 3.55 -2.98
C TYR A 92 16.54 4.56 -4.00
N ALA A 93 15.22 4.80 -3.98
CA ALA A 93 14.60 5.76 -4.88
C ALA A 93 15.14 7.17 -4.68
N LYS A 94 15.28 7.62 -3.43
CA LYS A 94 15.82 8.94 -3.10
C LYS A 94 17.29 9.08 -3.52
N GLU A 95 18.15 8.09 -3.25
CA GLU A 95 19.56 8.06 -3.64
C GLU A 95 19.72 8.03 -5.16
N SER A 96 18.84 7.32 -5.86
CA SER A 96 18.77 7.29 -7.33
C SER A 96 18.11 8.53 -7.92
N LYS A 97 17.76 9.54 -7.10
CA LYS A 97 17.07 10.78 -7.52
C LYS A 97 15.75 10.52 -8.25
N ILE A 98 15.05 9.48 -7.86
CA ILE A 98 13.68 9.21 -8.30
C ILE A 98 12.76 10.00 -7.37
N PRO A 99 11.91 10.90 -7.90
CA PRO A 99 10.97 11.65 -7.07
C PRO A 99 10.03 10.73 -6.28
N VAL A 100 9.99 10.93 -4.97
CA VAL A 100 9.11 10.20 -4.04
C VAL A 100 8.19 11.21 -3.39
N GLY A 101 6.90 10.88 -3.33
CA GLY A 101 5.89 11.70 -2.65
C GLY A 101 6.14 11.81 -1.15
N PRO A 102 5.55 12.81 -0.47
CA PRO A 102 5.78 13.05 0.97
C PRO A 102 5.19 11.95 1.87
N GLY A 103 4.50 11.01 1.31
CA GLY A 103 3.69 10.02 2.01
C GLY A 103 2.23 10.45 2.09
N ARG A 104 1.33 9.49 2.14
CA ARG A 104 -0.11 9.69 2.23
C ARG A 104 -0.76 8.61 3.09
N GLY A 105 -2.06 8.74 3.35
CA GLY A 105 -2.79 7.76 4.14
C GLY A 105 -2.41 7.80 5.63
N SER A 106 -2.58 6.66 6.29
CA SER A 106 -2.39 6.53 7.74
C SER A 106 -0.93 6.47 8.17
N ALA A 107 -0.03 6.04 7.28
CA ALA A 107 1.41 5.90 7.56
C ALA A 107 2.09 7.21 7.98
N ALA A 108 1.53 8.37 7.55
CA ALA A 108 2.00 9.69 7.98
C ALA A 108 1.84 9.93 9.50
N GLY A 109 1.02 9.13 10.19
CA GLY A 109 0.85 9.20 11.65
C GLY A 109 1.96 8.53 12.45
N SER A 110 2.92 7.86 11.81
CA SER A 110 4.01 7.13 12.46
C SER A 110 5.29 7.94 12.51
N ILE A 111 5.84 8.12 13.72
CA ILE A 111 7.17 8.73 13.90
C ILE A 111 8.29 7.79 13.42
N VAL A 112 8.08 6.48 13.46
CA VAL A 112 9.00 5.49 12.89
C VAL A 112 9.09 5.66 11.39
N SER A 113 7.94 5.76 10.69
CA SER A 113 7.92 6.02 9.24
C SER A 113 8.60 7.35 8.87
N TYR A 114 8.43 8.38 9.68
CA TYR A 114 9.07 9.68 9.49
C TYR A 114 10.59 9.60 9.72
N ALA A 115 11.02 9.00 10.82
CA ALA A 115 12.44 8.82 11.14
C ALA A 115 13.19 8.01 10.09
N LEU A 116 12.57 6.96 9.54
CA LEU A 116 13.14 6.15 8.45
C LEU A 116 13.10 6.84 7.09
N GLY A 117 12.48 8.01 7.00
CA GLY A 117 12.32 8.73 5.74
C GLY A 117 11.32 8.10 4.77
N ILE A 118 10.47 7.18 5.22
CA ILE A 118 9.36 6.63 4.44
C ILE A 118 8.36 7.74 4.14
N THR A 119 8.04 8.56 5.13
CA THR A 119 7.22 9.76 4.99
C THR A 119 8.04 11.01 5.25
N SER A 120 7.61 12.16 4.71
CA SER A 120 8.23 13.46 4.93
C SER A 120 7.38 14.38 5.81
N ILE A 121 6.31 13.84 6.39
CA ILE A 121 5.36 14.58 7.23
C ILE A 121 5.67 14.25 8.69
N ASP A 122 5.98 15.29 9.47
CA ASP A 122 6.23 15.15 10.90
C ASP A 122 4.90 14.91 11.65
N PRO A 123 4.69 13.70 12.23
CA PRO A 123 3.45 13.36 12.90
C PRO A 123 3.22 14.17 14.19
N LEU A 124 4.28 14.59 14.87
CA LEU A 124 4.16 15.35 16.10
C LEU A 124 3.74 16.80 15.82
N LYS A 125 4.36 17.43 14.82
CA LYS A 125 4.01 18.78 14.40
C LYS A 125 2.55 18.93 13.96
N HIS A 126 1.99 17.87 13.40
CA HIS A 126 0.62 17.84 12.89
C HIS A 126 -0.36 17.10 13.79
N ASN A 127 0.05 16.70 14.99
CA ASN A 127 -0.78 15.96 15.97
C ASN A 127 -1.46 14.72 15.36
N LEU A 128 -0.72 13.97 14.54
CA LEU A 128 -1.24 12.77 13.90
C LEU A 128 -1.20 11.57 14.86
N LEU A 129 -2.27 10.77 14.83
CA LEU A 129 -2.42 9.61 15.70
C LEU A 129 -1.86 8.34 15.03
N PHE A 130 -0.96 7.66 15.72
CA PHE A 130 -0.38 6.39 15.27
C PHE A 130 -1.41 5.25 15.22
N GLU A 131 -2.37 5.25 16.14
CA GLU A 131 -3.40 4.22 16.26
C GLU A 131 -4.35 4.18 15.06
N ARG A 132 -4.35 5.21 14.20
CA ARG A 132 -5.03 5.19 12.90
C ARG A 132 -4.28 4.38 11.84
N PHE A 133 -2.98 4.21 12.03
CA PHE A 133 -2.11 3.43 11.14
C PHE A 133 -1.97 1.99 11.63
N LEU A 134 -1.55 1.80 12.88
CA LEU A 134 -1.44 0.48 13.52
C LEU A 134 -2.22 0.50 14.84
N ASN A 135 -3.16 -0.43 14.96
CA ASN A 135 -3.94 -0.63 16.16
C ASN A 135 -3.80 -2.09 16.62
N PRO A 136 -3.27 -2.35 17.83
CA PRO A 136 -3.14 -3.72 18.37
C PRO A 136 -4.47 -4.48 18.46
N ASP A 137 -5.59 -3.76 18.64
CA ASP A 137 -6.93 -4.34 18.74
C ASP A 137 -7.48 -4.78 17.36
N ARG A 138 -6.88 -4.31 16.28
CA ARG A 138 -7.26 -4.64 14.91
C ARG A 138 -6.06 -5.26 14.18
N ILE A 139 -5.96 -6.57 14.24
CA ILE A 139 -4.90 -7.32 13.54
C ILE A 139 -5.15 -7.21 12.03
N SER A 140 -4.57 -6.21 11.41
CA SER A 140 -4.51 -6.06 9.96
C SER A 140 -3.08 -5.66 9.57
N MET A 141 -2.61 -6.17 8.43
CA MET A 141 -1.33 -5.76 7.89
C MET A 141 -1.33 -4.25 7.62
N PRO A 142 -0.27 -3.52 8.00
CA PRO A 142 -0.17 -2.10 7.69
C PRO A 142 -0.14 -1.87 6.19
N ASP A 143 -0.77 -0.79 5.75
CA ASP A 143 -0.78 -0.35 4.36
C ASP A 143 -0.03 0.99 4.26
N ILE A 144 1.13 0.97 3.61
CA ILE A 144 1.95 2.16 3.39
C ILE A 144 1.84 2.54 1.91
N ASP A 145 1.12 3.60 1.65
CA ASP A 145 0.96 4.17 0.32
C ASP A 145 2.15 5.09 -0.02
N ILE A 146 2.89 4.76 -1.07
CA ILE A 146 4.04 5.54 -1.54
C ILE A 146 3.85 5.89 -3.01
N ASP A 147 3.96 7.18 -3.32
CA ASP A 147 3.88 7.67 -4.70
C ASP A 147 5.29 7.86 -5.27
N PHE A 148 5.58 7.20 -6.38
CA PHE A 148 6.81 7.36 -7.16
C PHE A 148 6.55 8.05 -8.49
N CYS A 149 7.58 8.68 -9.05
CA CYS A 149 7.54 9.19 -10.40
C CYS A 149 7.09 8.10 -11.39
N ILE A 150 6.06 8.39 -12.17
CA ILE A 150 5.44 7.40 -13.06
C ILE A 150 6.42 6.85 -14.11
N GLU A 151 7.35 7.69 -14.58
CA GLU A 151 8.34 7.33 -15.61
C GLU A 151 9.39 6.36 -15.07
N ARG A 152 9.77 6.52 -13.79
CA ARG A 152 10.89 5.77 -13.19
C ARG A 152 10.46 4.77 -12.10
N ARG A 153 9.16 4.59 -11.86
CA ARG A 153 8.66 3.60 -10.90
C ARG A 153 9.12 2.18 -11.22
N GLY A 154 9.30 1.87 -12.51
CA GLY A 154 9.81 0.57 -12.96
C GLY A 154 11.16 0.22 -12.33
N GLU A 155 12.08 1.19 -12.26
CA GLU A 155 13.41 1.01 -11.67
C GLU A 155 13.35 0.59 -10.18
N VAL A 156 12.38 1.15 -9.44
CA VAL A 156 12.18 0.78 -8.03
C VAL A 156 11.64 -0.65 -7.92
N ILE A 157 10.72 -1.04 -8.80
CA ILE A 157 10.18 -2.40 -8.83
C ILE A 157 11.28 -3.41 -9.17
N ASP A 158 12.13 -3.10 -10.13
CA ASP A 158 13.25 -3.95 -10.53
C ASP A 158 14.26 -4.09 -9.37
N TYR A 159 14.60 -2.99 -8.70
CA TYR A 159 15.43 -3.02 -7.49
C TYR A 159 14.85 -3.95 -6.41
N ILE A 160 13.54 -3.88 -6.12
CA ILE A 160 12.90 -4.73 -5.11
C ILE A 160 12.97 -6.20 -5.52
N LYS A 161 12.81 -6.51 -6.82
CA LYS A 161 12.95 -7.86 -7.34
C LYS A 161 14.37 -8.40 -7.20
N ASP A 162 15.35 -7.56 -7.51
CA ASP A 162 16.76 -7.93 -7.39
C ASP A 162 17.15 -8.19 -5.93
N GLN A 163 16.61 -7.43 -4.98
CA GLN A 163 16.92 -7.58 -3.55
C GLN A 163 16.18 -8.74 -2.88
N TYR A 164 14.89 -8.94 -3.21
CA TYR A 164 14.03 -9.88 -2.49
C TYR A 164 13.60 -11.09 -3.33
N GLY A 165 13.98 -11.12 -4.60
CA GLY A 165 13.67 -12.19 -5.55
C GLY A 165 12.32 -12.01 -6.26
N ASP A 166 12.27 -12.43 -7.52
CA ASP A 166 11.06 -12.36 -8.38
C ASP A 166 9.85 -13.09 -7.79
N SER A 167 10.06 -14.15 -7.01
CA SER A 167 8.98 -14.90 -6.35
C SER A 167 8.32 -14.16 -5.20
N SER A 168 9.01 -13.17 -4.63
CA SER A 168 8.53 -12.37 -3.49
C SER A 168 7.88 -11.05 -3.91
N VAL A 169 8.00 -10.68 -5.18
CA VAL A 169 7.53 -9.39 -5.70
C VAL A 169 6.55 -9.60 -6.84
N THR A 170 5.32 -9.17 -6.64
CA THR A 170 4.29 -9.27 -7.68
C THR A 170 3.49 -7.99 -7.79
N GLN A 171 2.97 -7.73 -8.97
CA GLN A 171 2.03 -6.65 -9.19
C GLN A 171 0.60 -7.17 -9.03
N ILE A 172 -0.23 -6.42 -8.31
CA ILE A 172 -1.65 -6.73 -8.20
C ILE A 172 -2.31 -6.44 -9.56
N ILE A 173 -2.95 -7.45 -10.13
CA ILE A 173 -3.68 -7.32 -11.39
C ILE A 173 -4.91 -6.44 -11.13
N THR A 174 -4.92 -5.26 -11.72
CA THR A 174 -6.09 -4.37 -11.69
C THR A 174 -6.70 -4.31 -13.08
N PHE A 175 -7.98 -4.72 -13.19
CA PHE A 175 -8.72 -4.58 -14.43
C PHE A 175 -9.36 -3.19 -14.46
N GLY A 176 -8.87 -2.32 -15.35
CA GLY A 176 -9.52 -1.05 -15.66
C GLY A 176 -10.84 -1.33 -16.37
N LYS A 177 -11.96 -0.96 -15.75
CA LYS A 177 -13.28 -1.01 -16.37
C LYS A 177 -13.78 0.40 -16.59
N MET A 178 -14.07 0.74 -17.83
CA MET A 178 -14.76 1.98 -18.15
C MET A 178 -16.23 1.80 -17.84
N LYS A 179 -16.75 2.58 -16.90
CA LYS A 179 -18.20 2.60 -16.60
C LYS A 179 -18.96 3.31 -17.70
N ALA A 180 -20.20 2.90 -17.97
CA ALA A 180 -21.00 3.38 -19.10
C ALA A 180 -21.04 4.91 -19.24
N LYS A 181 -21.26 5.66 -18.15
CA LYS A 181 -21.23 7.13 -18.16
C LYS A 181 -19.88 7.70 -18.57
N GLN A 182 -18.79 7.06 -18.16
CA GLN A 182 -17.44 7.51 -18.50
C GLN A 182 -17.13 7.21 -19.97
N VAL A 183 -17.50 6.01 -20.44
CA VAL A 183 -17.33 5.64 -21.87
C VAL A 183 -18.01 6.66 -22.78
N VAL A 184 -19.27 7.00 -22.49
CA VAL A 184 -20.02 7.99 -23.31
C VAL A 184 -19.29 9.33 -23.32
N ARG A 185 -18.78 9.80 -22.18
CA ARG A 185 -18.06 11.08 -22.14
C ARG A 185 -16.72 11.04 -22.89
N ASP A 186 -15.97 9.96 -22.75
CA ASP A 186 -14.64 9.85 -23.36
C ASP A 186 -14.76 9.65 -24.88
N VAL A 187 -15.64 8.76 -25.34
CA VAL A 187 -15.90 8.54 -26.75
C VAL A 187 -16.48 9.81 -27.41
N GLY A 188 -17.45 10.47 -26.77
CA GLY A 188 -18.02 11.69 -27.26
C GLY A 188 -17.00 12.80 -27.47
N ARG A 189 -16.05 12.93 -26.52
CA ARG A 189 -14.93 13.88 -26.63
C ARG A 189 -14.03 13.56 -27.83
N VAL A 190 -13.66 12.30 -28.00
CA VAL A 190 -12.79 11.85 -29.09
C VAL A 190 -13.49 12.05 -30.44
N MET A 191 -14.81 11.86 -30.49
CA MET A 191 -15.62 12.09 -31.69
C MET A 191 -15.95 13.57 -31.97
N GLY A 192 -15.49 14.49 -31.11
CA GLY A 192 -15.68 15.94 -31.31
C GLY A 192 -17.08 16.47 -30.96
N TYR A 193 -17.89 15.70 -30.21
CA TYR A 193 -19.18 16.20 -29.70
C TYR A 193 -19.02 17.23 -28.61
N SER A 194 -19.97 18.13 -28.46
CA SER A 194 -19.94 19.11 -27.38
C SER A 194 -20.07 18.44 -26.01
N PHE A 195 -19.37 18.97 -25.01
CA PHE A 195 -19.46 18.46 -23.63
C PHE A 195 -20.91 18.45 -23.11
N SER A 196 -21.71 19.49 -23.48
CA SER A 196 -23.09 19.61 -23.05
C SER A 196 -23.97 18.45 -23.57
N ASP A 197 -23.80 18.07 -24.82
CA ASP A 197 -24.63 17.02 -25.42
C ASP A 197 -24.26 15.65 -24.92
N VAL A 198 -22.97 15.41 -24.81
CA VAL A 198 -22.42 14.16 -24.23
C VAL A 198 -22.83 14.00 -22.77
N ASP A 199 -22.81 15.08 -21.99
CA ASP A 199 -23.18 15.03 -20.55
C ASP A 199 -24.70 14.79 -20.38
N LYS A 200 -25.56 15.31 -21.27
CA LYS A 200 -27.01 14.99 -21.31
C LYS A 200 -27.21 13.48 -21.48
N ILE A 201 -26.53 12.88 -22.47
CA ILE A 201 -26.61 11.42 -22.72
C ILE A 201 -26.07 10.63 -21.51
N ALA A 202 -24.92 11.03 -20.99
CA ALA A 202 -24.34 10.36 -19.84
C ALA A 202 -25.23 10.43 -18.57
N LYS A 203 -25.94 11.55 -18.36
CA LYS A 203 -26.90 11.71 -17.26
C LYS A 203 -28.16 10.87 -17.44
N ALA A 204 -28.58 10.60 -18.67
CA ALA A 204 -29.73 9.73 -18.97
C ALA A 204 -29.45 8.25 -18.61
N ILE A 205 -28.19 7.84 -18.53
CA ILE A 205 -27.84 6.48 -18.10
C ILE A 205 -28.12 6.33 -16.60
N PRO A 206 -28.96 5.37 -16.17
CA PRO A 206 -29.26 5.15 -14.76
C PRO A 206 -28.00 4.77 -13.97
N ASN A 207 -27.95 5.12 -12.69
CA ASN A 207 -26.94 4.62 -11.77
C ASN A 207 -27.29 3.18 -11.43
N ALA A 208 -26.57 2.22 -12.01
CA ALA A 208 -26.73 0.82 -11.64
C ALA A 208 -26.22 0.60 -10.22
N VAL A 209 -27.08 0.13 -9.34
CA VAL A 209 -26.75 -0.19 -7.95
C VAL A 209 -26.06 -1.55 -7.87
N SER A 210 -26.25 -2.42 -8.88
CA SER A 210 -25.57 -3.71 -9.01
C SER A 210 -25.52 -4.16 -10.47
N TYR A 211 -24.62 -5.10 -10.77
CA TYR A 211 -24.46 -5.69 -12.11
C TYR A 211 -25.72 -6.37 -12.66
N THR A 212 -26.63 -6.75 -11.80
CA THR A 212 -27.90 -7.42 -12.16
C THR A 212 -28.88 -6.53 -12.90
N HIS A 213 -28.72 -5.21 -12.89
CA HIS A 213 -29.58 -4.26 -13.57
C HIS A 213 -29.18 -3.95 -15.02
N LEU A 214 -28.07 -4.50 -15.48
CA LEU A 214 -27.52 -4.29 -16.83
C LEU A 214 -27.53 -5.56 -17.71
N THR A 215 -28.16 -6.63 -17.27
CA THR A 215 -28.42 -7.76 -18.16
C THR A 215 -29.50 -7.33 -19.15
N LEU A 216 -29.12 -7.17 -20.41
CA LEU A 216 -30.06 -7.07 -21.49
C LEU A 216 -31.03 -8.25 -21.41
N PRO A 217 -32.35 -8.06 -21.63
CA PRO A 217 -33.25 -9.18 -21.75
C PRO A 217 -32.75 -10.07 -22.88
N THR A 218 -32.57 -11.34 -22.61
CA THR A 218 -32.27 -12.34 -23.64
C THR A 218 -33.45 -12.34 -24.56
N ILE A 219 -33.24 -11.92 -25.82
CA ILE A 219 -34.24 -12.09 -26.85
C ILE A 219 -34.32 -13.58 -27.11
N GLU A 220 -35.46 -14.18 -26.80
CA GLU A 220 -35.81 -15.55 -27.20
C GLU A 220 -35.98 -15.63 -28.70
#